data_7c9e3b068e0205b4dd084fb4a8b89187
#
_entry.id   7c9e3b068e0205b4dd084fb4a8b89187
#
_cell.length_a   1.000
_cell.length_b   1.000
_cell.length_c   1.000
_cell.angle_alpha   90.00
_cell.angle_beta   90.00
_cell.angle_gamma   90.00
#
_symmetry.space_group_name_H-M   'P 1'
#
loop_
_entity.id
_entity.type
_entity.pdbx_description
1 polymer ?
#
loop_
_entity_poly.entity_id
_entity_poly.type
_entity_poly.pdbx_seq_one_letter_code
_entity_poly.pdbx_strand_id
1 'polypeptide(L)'
;VPNVPFGAHTGDIEEIEKAWGKANKTEQAGNGIYATFTNKNVVFGFNKGSQVFDVRSYHAELKSITLQEIEKALGKPSSVKENGEDKIYVYKVNNQYELKFVIPKSTGKVDHISVFSPEDSINKMAG
;
A
#
# COMPACT_ATOMS: atom_id res chain seq x y z
N VAL A 1 -6.19 -5.81 -3.43
CA VAL A 1 -5.09 -5.44 -4.34
C VAL A 1 -5.09 -6.41 -5.51
N PRO A 2 -5.11 -5.91 -6.76
CA PRO A 2 -5.18 -6.78 -7.93
C PRO A 2 -3.99 -7.75 -8.01
N ASN A 3 -4.30 -9.03 -8.23
CA ASN A 3 -3.31 -10.08 -8.44
C ASN A 3 -2.31 -10.28 -7.29
N VAL A 4 -2.64 -9.82 -6.09
CA VAL A 4 -1.80 -10.00 -4.90
C VAL A 4 -2.54 -10.89 -3.91
N PRO A 5 -2.08 -12.13 -3.69
CA PRO A 5 -2.74 -13.04 -2.76
C PRO A 5 -2.40 -12.78 -1.29
N PHE A 6 -1.50 -11.84 -1.02
CA PHE A 6 -1.06 -11.51 0.34
C PHE A 6 -1.62 -10.16 0.75
N GLY A 7 -2.05 -10.01 1.98
CA GLY A 7 -2.67 -8.79 2.46
C GLY A 7 -1.96 -8.19 3.66
N ALA A 8 -2.27 -6.92 3.95
CA ALA A 8 -1.81 -6.28 5.17
C ALA A 8 -2.43 -6.98 6.37
N HIS A 9 -1.73 -6.99 7.49
CA HIS A 9 -2.09 -7.64 8.76
C HIS A 9 -2.02 -9.16 8.72
N THR A 10 -2.50 -9.79 7.65
CA THR A 10 -2.50 -11.26 7.54
C THR A 10 -1.30 -11.81 6.81
N GLY A 11 -0.58 -10.97 6.05
CA GLY A 11 0.59 -11.41 5.28
C GLY A 11 1.87 -11.48 6.11
N ASP A 12 2.76 -12.36 5.70
CA ASP A 12 4.08 -12.53 6.30
C ASP A 12 5.12 -12.51 5.19
N ILE A 13 6.12 -11.63 5.32
CA ILE A 13 7.13 -11.45 4.27
C ILE A 13 7.93 -12.73 4.02
N GLU A 14 8.16 -13.55 5.02
CA GLU A 14 8.87 -14.81 4.83
C GLU A 14 8.10 -15.77 3.93
N GLU A 15 6.78 -15.82 4.10
CA GLU A 15 5.92 -16.66 3.25
C GLU A 15 5.86 -16.12 1.82
N ILE A 16 5.84 -14.79 1.68
CA ILE A 16 5.84 -14.14 0.37
C ILE A 16 7.13 -14.50 -0.38
N GLU A 17 8.26 -14.42 0.31
CA GLU A 17 9.54 -14.76 -0.30
C GLU A 17 9.66 -16.24 -0.67
N LYS A 18 8.99 -17.11 0.08
CA LYS A 18 8.94 -18.54 -0.30
C LYS A 18 8.14 -18.74 -1.58
N ALA A 19 7.06 -17.98 -1.77
CA ALA A 19 6.20 -18.12 -2.93
C ALA A 19 6.77 -17.42 -4.17
N TRP A 20 7.36 -16.23 -3.99
CA TRP A 20 7.78 -15.36 -5.09
C TRP A 20 9.29 -15.23 -5.25
N GLY A 21 10.06 -15.82 -4.34
CA GLY A 21 11.51 -15.61 -4.29
C GLY A 21 11.84 -14.33 -3.54
N LYS A 22 13.12 -13.98 -3.52
CA LYS A 22 13.56 -12.78 -2.81
C LYS A 22 13.14 -11.50 -3.53
N ALA A 23 12.88 -10.45 -2.74
CA ALA A 23 12.58 -9.15 -3.29
C ALA A 23 13.74 -8.62 -4.13
N ASN A 24 13.41 -7.84 -5.15
CA ASN A 24 14.43 -7.19 -5.99
C ASN A 24 15.20 -6.14 -5.20
N LYS A 25 14.53 -5.49 -4.24
CA LYS A 25 15.10 -4.41 -3.45
C LYS A 25 14.44 -4.40 -2.08
N THR A 26 15.21 -4.11 -1.05
CA THR A 26 14.71 -3.98 0.31
C THR A 26 15.27 -2.68 0.89
N GLU A 27 14.39 -1.82 1.43
CA GLU A 27 14.78 -0.54 2.00
C GLU A 27 14.11 -0.34 3.35
N GLN A 28 14.84 0.28 4.28
CA GLN A 28 14.24 0.73 5.51
C GLN A 28 13.69 2.14 5.32
N ALA A 29 12.46 2.37 5.71
CA ALA A 29 11.80 3.66 5.60
C ALA A 29 10.93 3.88 6.82
N GLY A 30 11.21 4.94 7.59
CA GLY A 30 10.50 5.18 8.83
C GLY A 30 10.66 4.00 9.78
N ASN A 31 9.56 3.47 10.26
CA ASN A 31 9.54 2.34 11.19
C ASN A 31 9.42 0.99 10.50
N GLY A 32 9.44 0.97 9.17
CA GLY A 32 9.20 -0.26 8.44
C GLY A 32 10.31 -0.60 7.46
N ILE A 33 10.22 -1.82 6.92
CA ILE A 33 11.08 -2.29 5.87
C ILE A 33 10.21 -2.54 4.65
N TYR A 34 10.60 -2.01 3.50
CA TYR A 34 9.83 -2.13 2.26
C TYR A 34 10.55 -3.03 1.27
N ALA A 35 9.88 -4.10 0.87
CA ALA A 35 10.39 -5.08 -0.08
C ALA A 35 9.70 -4.90 -1.43
N THR A 36 10.47 -4.64 -2.47
CA THR A 36 9.95 -4.37 -3.82
C THR A 36 10.06 -5.62 -4.69
N PHE A 37 8.93 -6.00 -5.29
CA PHE A 37 8.85 -7.11 -6.24
C PHE A 37 8.48 -6.52 -7.60
N THR A 38 9.49 -6.13 -8.38
CA THR A 38 9.28 -5.39 -9.63
C THR A 38 8.47 -6.18 -10.67
N ASN A 39 8.69 -7.49 -10.76
CA ASN A 39 7.95 -8.31 -11.71
C ASN A 39 6.47 -8.43 -11.41
N LYS A 40 6.08 -8.14 -10.19
CA LYS A 40 4.68 -8.19 -9.74
C LYS A 40 4.07 -6.79 -9.60
N ASN A 41 4.86 -5.74 -9.74
CA ASN A 41 4.45 -4.36 -9.52
C ASN A 41 3.87 -4.13 -8.12
N VAL A 42 4.50 -4.74 -7.11
CA VAL A 42 4.03 -4.71 -5.72
C VAL A 42 5.18 -4.40 -4.79
N VAL A 43 4.89 -3.61 -3.76
CA VAL A 43 5.81 -3.33 -2.65
C VAL A 43 5.10 -3.71 -1.36
N PHE A 44 5.78 -4.48 -0.52
CA PHE A 44 5.28 -4.84 0.80
C PHE A 44 6.06 -4.09 1.88
N GLY A 45 5.34 -3.42 2.77
CA GLY A 45 5.91 -2.88 4.00
C GLY A 45 5.68 -3.86 5.13
N PHE A 46 6.73 -4.22 5.86
CA PHE A 46 6.61 -5.14 6.98
C PHE A 46 7.36 -4.65 8.21
N ASN A 47 6.92 -5.13 9.37
CA ASN A 47 7.49 -4.75 10.65
C ASN A 47 8.61 -5.72 11.06
N LYS A 48 9.20 -5.49 12.24
CA LYS A 48 10.29 -6.33 12.76
C LYS A 48 9.88 -7.78 13.00
N GLY A 49 8.58 -8.03 13.18
CA GLY A 49 8.03 -9.38 13.33
C GLY A 49 7.68 -10.04 11.98
N SER A 50 8.15 -9.48 10.87
CA SER A 50 7.89 -9.98 9.52
C SER A 50 6.43 -9.87 9.07
N GLN A 51 5.59 -9.20 9.83
CA GLN A 51 4.19 -9.02 9.50
C GLN A 51 4.00 -7.84 8.54
N VAL A 52 3.27 -8.08 7.44
CA VAL A 52 2.98 -7.06 6.46
C VAL A 52 1.94 -6.09 7.00
N PHE A 53 2.26 -4.78 6.97
CA PHE A 53 1.33 -3.73 7.36
C PHE A 53 0.92 -2.83 6.21
N ASP A 54 1.58 -2.94 5.06
CA ASP A 54 1.30 -2.11 3.90
C ASP A 54 1.51 -2.94 2.63
N VAL A 55 0.51 -2.92 1.75
CA VAL A 55 0.61 -3.56 0.44
C VAL A 55 0.34 -2.48 -0.59
N ARG A 56 1.35 -2.15 -1.39
CA ARG A 56 1.26 -1.13 -2.44
C ARG A 56 1.27 -1.78 -3.80
N SER A 57 0.23 -1.53 -4.58
CA SER A 57 0.15 -2.04 -5.94
C SER A 57 0.40 -0.92 -6.94
N TYR A 58 1.33 -1.17 -7.87
CA TYR A 58 1.67 -0.28 -8.97
C TYR A 58 1.20 -0.85 -10.30
N HIS A 59 0.19 -1.71 -10.26
CA HIS A 59 -0.32 -2.38 -11.46
C HIS A 59 -0.76 -1.37 -12.52
N ALA A 60 -0.44 -1.68 -13.79
CA ALA A 60 -0.69 -0.76 -14.90
C ALA A 60 -2.18 -0.39 -15.05
N GLU A 61 -3.08 -1.30 -14.73
CA GLU A 61 -4.53 -1.07 -14.81
C GLU A 61 -4.99 0.07 -13.90
N LEU A 62 -4.28 0.32 -12.79
CA LEU A 62 -4.63 1.38 -11.86
C LEU A 62 -4.39 2.77 -12.45
N LYS A 63 -3.49 2.88 -13.41
CA LYS A 63 -3.06 4.18 -13.94
C LYS A 63 -4.09 4.85 -14.84
N SER A 64 -5.19 4.18 -15.14
CA SER A 64 -6.31 4.78 -15.86
C SER A 64 -7.42 5.27 -14.93
N ILE A 65 -7.33 5.00 -13.64
CA ILE A 65 -8.36 5.37 -12.67
C ILE A 65 -8.20 6.83 -12.24
N THR A 66 -9.31 7.56 -12.23
CA THR A 66 -9.34 8.96 -11.79
C THR A 66 -10.03 9.09 -10.43
N LEU A 67 -9.82 10.24 -9.77
CA LEU A 67 -10.50 10.52 -8.50
C LEU A 67 -12.02 10.48 -8.66
N GLN A 68 -12.55 10.98 -9.79
CA GLN A 68 -13.98 10.97 -10.03
C GLN A 68 -14.55 9.55 -10.03
N GLU A 69 -13.83 8.62 -10.63
CA GLU A 69 -14.23 7.21 -10.63
C GLU A 69 -14.19 6.60 -9.23
N ILE A 70 -13.18 6.96 -8.45
CA ILE A 70 -13.06 6.49 -7.06
C ILE A 70 -14.21 7.02 -6.22
N GLU A 71 -14.50 8.31 -6.32
CA GLU A 71 -15.58 8.93 -5.55
C GLU A 71 -16.96 8.41 -5.95
N LYS A 72 -17.13 8.09 -7.23
CA LYS A 72 -18.37 7.49 -7.70
C LYS A 72 -18.61 6.11 -7.09
N ALA A 73 -17.55 5.33 -6.92
CA ALA A 73 -17.63 3.98 -6.37
C ALA A 73 -17.66 3.95 -4.84
N LEU A 74 -16.88 4.81 -4.19
CA LEU A 74 -16.64 4.76 -2.75
C LEU A 74 -17.14 5.98 -1.99
N GLY A 75 -17.60 7.02 -2.67
CA GLY A 75 -17.98 8.27 -2.04
C GLY A 75 -16.77 9.15 -1.74
N LYS A 76 -16.94 10.11 -0.85
CA LYS A 76 -15.87 11.01 -0.48
C LYS A 76 -14.87 10.33 0.45
N PRO A 77 -13.56 10.64 0.30
CA PRO A 77 -12.55 10.05 1.18
C PRO A 77 -12.70 10.53 2.63
N SER A 78 -12.22 9.70 3.54
CA SER A 78 -12.20 10.03 4.97
C SER A 78 -11.27 11.22 5.25
N SER A 79 -10.15 11.27 4.53
CA SER A 79 -9.22 12.40 4.61
C SER A 79 -8.41 12.49 3.32
N VAL A 80 -7.81 13.67 3.11
CA VAL A 80 -6.93 13.92 1.96
C VAL A 80 -5.64 14.51 2.51
N LYS A 81 -4.51 13.94 2.10
CA LYS A 81 -3.19 14.42 2.51
C LYS A 81 -2.40 14.81 1.26
N GLU A 82 -1.50 15.77 1.42
CA GLU A 82 -0.59 16.14 0.34
C GLU A 82 0.84 15.85 0.77
N ASN A 83 1.61 15.29 -0.15
CA ASN A 83 3.02 15.00 0.05
C ASN A 83 3.76 15.39 -1.22
N GLY A 84 4.23 16.67 -1.27
CA GLY A 84 4.87 17.20 -2.46
C GLY A 84 3.93 17.21 -3.65
N GLU A 85 4.29 16.48 -4.70
CA GLU A 85 3.53 16.38 -5.94
C GLU A 85 2.31 15.47 -5.81
N ASP A 86 2.25 14.64 -4.77
CA ASP A 86 1.21 13.62 -4.63
C ASP A 86 0.08 14.07 -3.70
N LYS A 87 -1.15 13.71 -4.10
CA LYS A 87 -2.31 13.77 -3.23
C LYS A 87 -2.68 12.36 -2.82
N ILE A 88 -2.89 12.15 -1.53
CA ILE A 88 -3.22 10.84 -0.98
C ILE A 88 -4.64 10.88 -0.44
N TYR A 89 -5.53 10.12 -1.06
CA TYR A 89 -6.94 10.03 -0.68
C TYR A 89 -7.12 8.80 0.20
N VAL A 90 -7.46 9.01 1.47
CA VAL A 90 -7.53 7.96 2.47
C VAL A 90 -8.99 7.57 2.73
N TYR A 91 -9.27 6.28 2.60
CA TYR A 91 -10.57 5.69 2.92
C TYR A 91 -10.40 4.70 4.06
N LYS A 92 -11.00 4.98 5.20
CA LYS A 92 -11.00 4.03 6.31
C LYS A 92 -12.03 2.96 6.03
N VAL A 93 -11.55 1.73 5.80
CA VAL A 93 -12.44 0.60 5.50
C VAL A 93 -13.07 0.07 6.79
N ASN A 94 -12.25 -0.06 7.83
CA ASN A 94 -12.70 -0.48 9.16
C ASN A 94 -11.63 -0.06 10.18
N ASN A 95 -11.69 -0.60 11.40
CA ASN A 95 -10.74 -0.24 12.45
C ASN A 95 -9.31 -0.74 12.19
N GLN A 96 -9.14 -1.70 11.28
CA GLN A 96 -7.85 -2.32 10.99
C GLN A 96 -7.16 -1.79 9.76
N TYR A 97 -7.93 -1.34 8.75
CA TYR A 97 -7.37 -1.05 7.43
C TYR A 97 -7.73 0.32 6.92
N GLU A 98 -6.76 0.93 6.23
CA GLU A 98 -6.98 2.12 5.43
C GLU A 98 -6.61 1.81 3.98
N LEU A 99 -7.43 2.26 3.06
CA LEU A 99 -7.17 2.18 1.64
C LEU A 99 -6.73 3.55 1.18
N LYS A 100 -5.54 3.65 0.59
CA LYS A 100 -4.97 4.92 0.15
C LYS A 100 -4.76 4.90 -1.35
N PHE A 101 -5.30 5.93 -2.02
CA PHE A 101 -5.07 6.15 -3.45
C PHE A 101 -4.10 7.30 -3.59
N VAL A 102 -2.96 7.05 -4.20
CA VAL A 102 -1.94 8.09 -4.42
C VAL A 102 -2.08 8.60 -5.85
N ILE A 103 -2.43 9.88 -5.98
CA ILE A 103 -2.68 10.52 -7.26
C ILE A 103 -1.74 11.72 -7.42
N PRO A 104 -0.74 11.64 -8.31
CA PRO A 104 0.12 12.80 -8.59
C PRO A 104 -0.68 13.95 -9.18
N LYS A 105 -0.39 15.17 -8.75
CA LYS A 105 -1.07 16.37 -9.24
C LYS A 105 -0.90 16.54 -10.75
N SER A 106 0.25 16.14 -11.27
CA SER A 106 0.57 16.29 -12.68
C SER A 106 -0.25 15.41 -13.60
N THR A 107 -0.67 14.24 -13.14
CA THR A 107 -1.41 13.29 -13.97
C THR A 107 -2.90 13.24 -13.67
N GLY A 108 -3.29 13.47 -12.42
CA GLY A 108 -4.68 13.34 -11.98
C GLY A 108 -5.20 11.90 -11.98
N LYS A 109 -4.31 10.93 -12.16
CA LYS A 109 -4.66 9.51 -12.22
C LYS A 109 -3.89 8.74 -11.16
N VAL A 110 -4.44 7.61 -10.73
CA VAL A 110 -3.81 6.79 -9.70
C VAL A 110 -2.42 6.31 -10.14
N ASP A 111 -1.42 6.58 -9.30
CA ASP A 111 -0.08 6.04 -9.47
C ASP A 111 0.00 4.66 -8.82
N HIS A 112 -0.47 4.57 -7.59
CA HIS A 112 -0.54 3.30 -6.88
C HIS A 112 -1.61 3.34 -5.79
N ILE A 113 -1.96 2.16 -5.30
CA ILE A 113 -2.90 1.96 -4.19
C ILE A 113 -2.13 1.33 -3.04
N SER A 114 -2.41 1.79 -1.82
CA SER A 114 -1.85 1.21 -0.60
C SER A 114 -2.98 0.66 0.27
N VAL A 115 -2.87 -0.59 0.67
CA VAL A 115 -3.72 -1.18 1.72
C VAL A 115 -2.87 -1.22 2.97
N PHE A 116 -3.24 -0.44 3.96
CA PHE A 116 -2.40 -0.14 5.12
C PHE A 116 -3.08 -0.56 6.42
N SER A 117 -2.29 -1.18 7.31
CA SER A 117 -2.73 -1.53 8.67
C SER A 117 -1.97 -0.67 9.68
N PRO A 118 -2.57 0.43 10.16
CA PRO A 118 -1.87 1.35 11.07
C PRO A 118 -1.40 0.70 12.36
N GLU A 119 -2.21 -0.19 12.91
CA GLU A 119 -1.89 -0.86 14.16
C GLU A 119 -0.59 -1.66 14.07
N ASP A 120 -0.43 -2.43 12.99
CA ASP A 120 0.77 -3.25 12.81
C ASP A 120 2.01 -2.41 12.52
N SER A 121 1.85 -1.25 11.90
CA SER A 121 2.97 -0.36 11.62
C SER A 121 3.51 0.33 12.88
N ILE A 122 2.66 0.53 13.89
CA ILE A 122 3.03 1.24 15.12
C ILE A 122 3.37 0.28 16.24
N ASN A 123 2.45 -0.61 16.61
CA ASN A 123 2.59 -1.44 17.80
C ASN A 123 3.73 -2.45 17.72
N LYS A 124 3.90 -3.08 16.58
CA LYS A 124 4.94 -4.09 16.38
C LYS A 124 6.32 -3.49 16.22
N MET A 125 6.39 -2.24 15.77
CA MET A 125 7.65 -1.56 15.56
C MET A 125 8.18 -0.90 16.84
N ALA A 126 7.30 -0.52 17.74
CA ALA A 126 7.65 0.12 18.99
C ALA A 126 8.11 -0.87 20.07
N GLY A 127 7.74 -2.11 19.91
CA GLY A 127 8.03 -3.18 20.88
C GLY A 127 9.42 -3.80 20.74
#